data_3881ae8cb19996cddcea5635e6da7c0c
#
_entry.id   3881ae8cb19996cddcea5635e6da7c0c
#
_cell.length_a   1.000
_cell.length_b   1.000
_cell.length_c   1.000
_cell.angle_alpha   90.00
_cell.angle_beta   90.00
_cell.angle_gamma   90.00
#
_symmetry.space_group_name_H-M   'P 1'
#
loop_
_entity.id
_entity.type
_entity.pdbx_description
1 polymer ?
#
loop_
_entity_poly.entity_id
_entity_poly.type
_entity_poly.pdbx_seq_one_letter_code
_entity_poly.pdbx_strand_id
1 'polypeptide(L)'
;MNKSTERVIEAADIEPRLRHNIIGQLFKHLEPGHSLQIVVDHDPQRLRFQLDLAFGALCDWSFLEQGPDVWRVRLRHTTTDANAGLSANVG
;
A
#
# COMPACT_ATOMS: atom_id res chain seq x y z
N MET A 1 -14.14 -1.66 18.09
CA MET A 1 -13.90 -1.66 17.67
C MET A 1 -13.59 -1.61 16.86
N ASN A 2 -13.31 -1.67 16.27
CA ASN A 2 -13.01 -1.60 15.49
C ASN A 2 -12.40 -1.58 14.91
N LYS A 3 -12.59 -1.55 15.01
CA LYS A 3 -11.65 -1.72 14.49
C LYS A 3 -11.39 -1.45 13.13
N SER A 4 -10.36 -0.97 12.70
CA SER A 4 -10.18 -0.74 11.31
C SER A 4 -10.15 -2.09 10.58
N THR A 5 -10.75 -2.12 9.40
CA THR A 5 -10.80 -3.33 8.62
C THR A 5 -9.79 -3.20 7.49
N GLU A 6 -8.77 -4.05 7.50
CA GLU A 6 -7.80 -4.06 6.43
C GLU A 6 -8.41 -4.71 5.20
N ARG A 7 -8.38 -3.99 4.09
CA ARG A 7 -8.89 -4.49 2.83
C ARG A 7 -7.92 -5.45 2.18
N VAL A 8 -8.44 -6.50 1.55
CA VAL A 8 -7.63 -7.40 0.74
C VAL A 8 -8.06 -7.25 -0.71
N ILE A 9 -7.12 -6.87 -1.56
CA ILE A 9 -7.37 -6.61 -2.97
C ILE A 9 -6.74 -7.72 -3.79
N GLU A 10 -7.57 -8.47 -4.52
CA GLU A 10 -7.09 -9.47 -5.45
C GLU A 10 -6.77 -8.78 -6.77
N ALA A 11 -5.51 -8.70 -7.13
CA ALA A 11 -5.12 -8.02 -8.36
C ALA A 11 -5.75 -8.69 -9.58
N ALA A 12 -6.00 -9.99 -9.49
CA ALA A 12 -6.62 -10.72 -10.60
C ALA A 12 -8.02 -10.20 -10.93
N ASP A 13 -8.69 -9.55 -9.97
CA ASP A 13 -10.02 -8.99 -10.17
C ASP A 13 -9.99 -7.64 -10.87
N ILE A 14 -8.80 -7.09 -11.08
CA ILE A 14 -8.64 -5.78 -11.71
C ILE A 14 -7.99 -5.98 -13.07
N GLU A 15 -8.50 -5.29 -14.08
CA GLU A 15 -7.91 -5.35 -15.40
C GLU A 15 -6.42 -4.99 -15.31
N PRO A 16 -5.52 -5.79 -15.93
CA PRO A 16 -4.07 -5.61 -15.71
C PRO A 16 -3.55 -4.20 -15.92
N ARG A 17 -3.99 -3.54 -16.97
CA ARG A 17 -3.45 -2.19 -17.26
C ARG A 17 -3.98 -1.12 -16.32
N LEU A 18 -5.00 -1.44 -15.50
CA LEU A 18 -5.56 -0.50 -14.54
C LEU A 18 -5.08 -0.76 -13.11
N ARG A 19 -4.37 -1.88 -12.90
CA ARG A 19 -4.02 -2.31 -11.55
C ARG A 19 -3.22 -1.27 -10.78
N HIS A 20 -2.16 -0.76 -11.39
CA HIS A 20 -1.30 0.20 -10.71
C HIS A 20 -2.06 1.46 -10.35
N ASN A 21 -2.89 1.94 -11.27
CA ASN A 21 -3.67 3.16 -11.04
C ASN A 21 -4.68 2.95 -9.91
N ILE A 22 -5.43 1.86 -9.98
CA ILE A 22 -6.47 1.60 -8.99
C ILE A 22 -5.87 1.37 -7.61
N ILE A 23 -4.80 0.56 -7.53
CA ILE A 23 -4.14 0.31 -6.26
C ILE A 23 -3.58 1.60 -5.69
N GLY A 24 -2.97 2.42 -6.54
CA GLY A 24 -2.46 3.72 -6.11
C GLY A 24 -3.55 4.61 -5.55
N GLN A 25 -4.72 4.63 -6.19
CA GLN A 25 -5.84 5.44 -5.71
C GLN A 25 -6.36 4.92 -4.37
N LEU A 26 -6.47 3.60 -4.24
CA LEU A 26 -6.91 3.01 -2.98
C LEU A 26 -5.94 3.33 -1.85
N PHE A 27 -4.65 3.25 -2.13
CA PHE A 27 -3.64 3.59 -1.14
C PHE A 27 -3.70 5.06 -0.77
N LYS A 28 -3.83 5.91 -1.78
CA LYS A 28 -3.86 7.35 -1.58
C LYS A 28 -4.98 7.77 -0.62
N HIS A 29 -6.09 7.04 -0.64
CA HIS A 29 -7.24 7.38 0.19
C HIS A 29 -7.24 6.69 1.55
N LEU A 30 -6.21 5.92 1.86
CA LEU A 30 -6.06 5.36 3.19
C LEU A 30 -5.73 6.46 4.18
N GLU A 31 -6.32 6.35 5.36
CA GLU A 31 -5.95 7.26 6.43
C GLU A 31 -4.61 6.84 7.03
N PRO A 32 -3.86 7.79 7.56
CA PRO A 32 -2.57 7.47 8.18
C PRO A 32 -2.71 6.35 9.21
N GLY A 33 -1.79 5.40 9.15
CA GLY A 33 -1.79 4.26 10.05
C GLY A 33 -2.61 3.09 9.56
N HIS A 34 -3.43 3.29 8.53
CA HIS A 34 -4.22 2.20 7.99
C HIS A 34 -3.45 1.49 6.88
N SER A 35 -3.93 0.30 6.51
CA SER A 35 -3.23 -0.50 5.52
C SER A 35 -4.22 -1.26 4.65
N LEU A 36 -3.69 -1.78 3.54
CA LEU A 36 -4.44 -2.72 2.70
C LEU A 36 -3.48 -3.82 2.25
N GLN A 37 -4.04 -4.94 1.83
CA GLN A 37 -3.25 -6.04 1.30
C GLN A 37 -3.52 -6.20 -0.18
N ILE A 38 -2.46 -6.52 -0.92
CA ILE A 38 -2.57 -6.80 -2.35
C ILE A 38 -2.12 -8.24 -2.57
N VAL A 39 -2.92 -8.98 -3.31
CA VAL A 39 -2.60 -10.37 -3.64
C VAL A 39 -2.34 -10.44 -5.15
N VAL A 40 -1.18 -10.95 -5.52
CA VAL A 40 -0.77 -11.09 -6.92
C VAL A 40 -0.19 -12.47 -7.14
N ASP A 41 -0.06 -12.87 -8.40
CA ASP A 41 0.45 -14.19 -8.76
C ASP A 41 1.90 -14.18 -9.23
N HIS A 42 2.59 -13.06 -9.04
CA HIS A 42 4.00 -12.93 -9.43
C HIS A 42 4.64 -11.87 -8.53
N ASP A 43 5.96 -11.77 -8.59
CA ASP A 43 6.70 -10.79 -7.80
C ASP A 43 6.27 -9.38 -8.20
N PRO A 44 5.69 -8.60 -7.28
CA PRO A 44 5.12 -7.29 -7.62
C PRO A 44 6.16 -6.16 -7.60
N GLN A 45 7.30 -6.37 -8.24
CA GLN A 45 8.37 -5.37 -8.24
C GLN A 45 7.96 -4.08 -8.94
N ARG A 46 7.24 -4.18 -10.04
CA ARG A 46 6.79 -2.99 -10.76
C ARG A 46 5.83 -2.16 -9.93
N LEU A 47 4.93 -2.83 -9.26
CA LEU A 47 3.97 -2.14 -8.39
C LEU A 47 4.73 -1.43 -7.27
N ARG A 48 5.70 -2.12 -6.67
CA ARG A 48 6.48 -1.53 -5.60
C ARG A 48 7.21 -0.28 -6.09
N PHE A 49 7.81 -0.37 -7.28
CA PHE A 49 8.54 0.75 -7.86
C PHE A 49 7.60 1.94 -8.10
N GLN A 50 6.41 1.68 -8.64
CA GLN A 50 5.44 2.73 -8.91
C GLN A 50 4.97 3.42 -7.63
N LEU A 51 4.69 2.62 -6.60
CA LEU A 51 4.24 3.19 -5.33
C LEU A 51 5.37 3.98 -4.65
N ASP A 52 6.59 3.50 -4.78
CA ASP A 52 7.75 4.20 -4.25
C ASP A 52 7.90 5.58 -4.91
N LEU A 53 7.75 5.64 -6.23
CA LEU A 53 7.82 6.89 -6.95
C LEU A 53 6.69 7.84 -6.57
N ALA A 54 5.50 7.30 -6.38
CA ALA A 54 4.33 8.14 -6.12
C ALA A 54 4.24 8.60 -4.68
N PHE A 55 4.61 7.75 -3.73
CA PHE A 55 4.35 8.01 -2.32
C PHE A 55 5.59 8.00 -1.44
N GLY A 56 6.66 7.39 -1.91
CA GLY A 56 7.91 7.35 -1.16
C GLY A 56 7.72 6.78 0.24
N ALA A 57 8.20 7.50 1.23
CA ALA A 57 8.16 7.04 2.63
C ALA A 57 6.75 6.92 3.19
N LEU A 58 5.74 7.45 2.50
CA LEU A 58 4.36 7.32 2.95
C LEU A 58 3.84 5.91 2.78
N CYS A 59 4.46 5.10 1.94
CA CYS A 59 4.03 3.74 1.68
C CYS A 59 5.03 2.77 2.31
N ASP A 60 4.59 2.13 3.38
CA ASP A 60 5.40 1.12 4.05
C ASP A 60 5.03 -0.24 3.48
N TRP A 61 5.99 -0.85 2.80
CA TRP A 61 5.80 -2.09 2.04
C TRP A 61 6.29 -3.27 2.87
N SER A 62 5.43 -4.25 3.08
CA SER A 62 5.80 -5.47 3.80
C SER A 62 5.30 -6.70 3.05
N PHE A 63 6.21 -7.64 2.78
CA PHE A 63 5.80 -8.91 2.20
C PHE A 63 5.20 -9.80 3.28
N LEU A 64 4.00 -10.30 3.03
CA LEU A 64 3.36 -11.28 3.91
C LEU A 64 3.51 -12.68 3.35
N GLU A 65 3.60 -12.80 2.03
CA GLU A 65 3.79 -14.08 1.37
C GLU A 65 4.60 -13.85 0.10
N GLN A 66 5.61 -14.65 -0.13
CA GLN A 66 6.54 -14.44 -1.25
C GLN A 66 6.61 -15.69 -2.13
N GLY A 67 5.55 -15.90 -2.88
CA GLY A 67 5.51 -16.94 -3.91
C GLY A 67 5.65 -18.34 -3.39
N PRO A 68 5.91 -19.29 -4.32
CA PRO A 68 6.07 -19.00 -5.75
C PRO A 68 4.78 -18.61 -6.46
N ASP A 69 3.63 -19.12 -6.02
CA ASP A 69 2.40 -18.92 -6.77
C ASP A 69 1.57 -17.74 -6.28
N VAL A 70 1.70 -17.41 -5.01
CA VAL A 70 0.94 -16.33 -4.40
C VAL A 70 1.90 -15.36 -3.74
N TRP A 71 1.73 -14.09 -4.04
CA TRP A 71 2.49 -13.02 -3.42
C TRP A 71 1.50 -12.10 -2.73
N ARG A 72 1.69 -11.89 -1.45
CA ARG A 72 0.80 -11.04 -0.66
C ARG A 72 1.63 -9.95 -0.01
N VAL A 73 1.18 -8.72 -0.17
CA VAL A 73 1.91 -7.55 0.31
C VAL A 73 0.97 -6.69 1.14
N ARG A 74 1.47 -6.19 2.25
CA ARG A 74 0.74 -5.17 3.01
C ARG A 74 1.31 -3.80 2.67
N LEU A 75 0.42 -2.90 2.28
CA LEU A 75 0.76 -1.50 2.04
C LEU A 75 0.17 -0.69 3.20
N ARG A 76 1.03 -0.12 4.00
CA ARG A 76 0.59 0.68 5.15
C ARG A 76 0.89 2.14 4.90
N HIS A 77 -0.12 2.98 5.09
CA HIS A 77 0.07 4.42 4.99
C HIS A 77 0.69 4.89 6.29
N THR A 78 1.92 5.39 6.23
CA THR A 78 2.63 5.82 7.42
C THR A 78 1.95 7.04 8.02
N THR A 79 2.12 7.25 9.34
CA THR A 79 1.48 8.37 10.03
C THR A 79 2.23 9.67 9.86
N THR A 80 3.41 9.65 9.52
CA THR A 80 4.24 10.84 9.43
C THR A 80 4.37 11.51 10.73
N ASP A 81 3.85 11.69 10.37
CA ASP A 81 3.92 12.47 10.84
C ASP A 81 4.23 13.09 11.03
N ALA A 82 4.10 12.68 11.05
CA ALA A 82 4.22 13.29 11.05
C ALA A 82 4.46 14.06 10.86
N ASN A 83 4.27 14.08 10.53
CA ASN A 83 4.47 14.93 10.32
C ASN A 83 4.61 15.43 10.72
N ALA A 84 4.50 14.97 11.09
CA ALA A 84 4.64 15.58 11.43
C ALA A 84 5.15 16.12 11.82
N GLY A 85 5.34 15.84 11.80
CA GLY A 85 5.71 16.63 12.06
C GLY A 85 5.93 17.35 12.03
N LEU A 86 5.75 17.40 11.63
CA LEU A 86 5.87 18.23 11.60
C LEU A 86 5.76 18.85 12.09
N SER A 87 5.46 18.62 12.19
CA SER A 87 5.38 19.27 12.66
C SER A 87 5.65 19.73 13.21
N ALA A 88 5.80 19.39 13.29
CA ALA A 88 6.10 19.91 13.73
C ALA A 88 6.48 20.52 13.91
N ASN A 89 6.50 20.53 13.61
CA ASN A 89 6.86 21.24 13.67
C ASN A 89 6.98 21.99 14.00
N VAL A 90 6.60 21.85 13.94
CA VAL A 90 6.68 22.69 14.16
C VAL A 90 6.87 23.20 14.70
N GLY A 91 6.71 23.27 14.66
CA GLY A 91 6.91 23.88 15.13
C GLY A 91 7.06 24.20 15.42
#